data_7de9d6c519cce02fabf5fccc82f3b94d
#
_entry.id   7de9d6c519cce02fabf5fccc82f3b94d
#
_cell.length_a   1.000
_cell.length_b   1.000
_cell.length_c   1.000
_cell.angle_alpha   90.00
_cell.angle_beta   90.00
_cell.angle_gamma   90.00
#
_symmetry.space_group_name_H-M   'P 1'
#
loop_
_entity.id
_entity.type
_entity.pdbx_description
1 polymer ?
#
loop_
_entity_poly.entity_id
_entity_poly.type
_entity_poly.pdbx_seq_one_letter_code
_entity_poly.pdbx_strand_id
1 'polypeptide(L)'
;MNTLKMELPDKSYNIYVGSGLLSRVDEYFNLNRKVFILTDSGVPIEYAEKVKDCSKEAVIYTIPQGEDSKSLLVMETVLKAMLNFDMSRKDVLVAVGGGVVGDLGGFLAATYMRGIDFYNVPTTLLSQVDSSIGGKTAVNLGGIKNIVGAFHQPKGVLIDTDTLKTLPKRQIAAGSAEAVKMALTSDKELFELIENCGITENNLEEIIVRALKIKKFVVEKDEKENGLRKILNFGHTLGHGIEAEKLGELYHGECVALGMLYMCAPEVQIRLTSVLKKLGLPVDYQYDIDKALEFVIHDKKCQNGVVEAIFVPCIGQYEIKSLSVEEFKRLVKERTGEI
;
A
#
# COMPACT_ATOMS: atom_id res chain seq x y z
N MET A 1 -21.47 -2.05 -6.12
CA MET A 1 -20.45 -3.10 -5.92
C MET A 1 -19.75 -3.39 -7.23
N ASN A 2 -18.45 -3.39 -7.24
CA ASN A 2 -17.59 -3.72 -8.37
C ASN A 2 -16.78 -4.99 -8.06
N THR A 3 -16.53 -5.83 -9.07
CA THR A 3 -15.67 -7.00 -8.96
C THR A 3 -14.56 -6.90 -10.01
N LEU A 4 -13.31 -6.95 -9.56
CA LEU A 4 -12.13 -7.03 -10.40
C LEU A 4 -11.50 -8.42 -10.21
N LYS A 5 -11.04 -9.05 -11.29
CA LYS A 5 -10.34 -10.32 -11.22
C LYS A 5 -8.84 -10.10 -11.48
N MET A 6 -7.99 -10.35 -10.51
CA MET A 6 -6.54 -10.43 -10.71
C MET A 6 -6.23 -11.72 -11.46
N GLU A 7 -5.67 -11.60 -12.64
CA GLU A 7 -5.37 -12.73 -13.52
C GLU A 7 -3.86 -13.07 -13.47
N LEU A 8 -3.53 -14.10 -12.71
CA LEU A 8 -2.18 -14.63 -12.60
C LEU A 8 -2.21 -16.13 -12.96
N PRO A 9 -1.15 -16.70 -13.56
CA PRO A 9 -1.19 -18.06 -14.11
C PRO A 9 -1.78 -19.11 -13.18
N ASP A 10 -1.31 -19.16 -11.91
CA ASP A 10 -1.73 -20.19 -10.94
C ASP A 10 -2.39 -19.63 -9.68
N LYS A 11 -2.66 -18.33 -9.63
CA LYS A 11 -3.01 -17.61 -8.38
C LYS A 11 -4.04 -16.51 -8.60
N SER A 12 -4.93 -16.70 -9.59
CA SER A 12 -5.99 -15.71 -9.85
C SER A 12 -6.96 -15.60 -8.67
N TYR A 13 -7.42 -14.38 -8.39
CA TYR A 13 -8.37 -14.11 -7.32
C TYR A 13 -9.25 -12.91 -7.62
N ASN A 14 -10.36 -12.80 -6.89
CA ASN A 14 -11.28 -11.69 -7.03
C ASN A 14 -11.00 -10.60 -5.99
N ILE A 15 -11.23 -9.36 -6.42
CA ILE A 15 -11.21 -8.14 -5.60
C ILE A 15 -12.62 -7.56 -5.65
N TYR A 16 -13.28 -7.53 -4.52
CA TYR A 16 -14.63 -7.01 -4.37
C TYR A 16 -14.57 -5.61 -3.76
N VAL A 17 -15.26 -4.64 -4.35
CA VAL A 17 -15.26 -3.24 -3.90
C VAL A 17 -16.70 -2.75 -3.78
N GLY A 18 -17.04 -2.19 -2.64
CA GLY A 18 -18.37 -1.61 -2.41
C GLY A 18 -18.59 -1.24 -0.94
N SER A 19 -19.77 -0.73 -0.63
CA SER A 19 -20.20 -0.38 0.72
C SER A 19 -20.97 -1.54 1.36
N GLY A 20 -20.80 -1.78 2.67
CA GLY A 20 -21.54 -2.77 3.44
C GLY A 20 -21.19 -4.23 3.16
N LEU A 21 -20.07 -4.51 2.47
CA LEU A 21 -19.70 -5.87 2.07
C LEU A 21 -19.25 -6.73 3.26
N LEU A 22 -18.66 -6.11 4.27
CA LEU A 22 -18.06 -6.81 5.40
C LEU A 22 -19.09 -7.59 6.23
N SER A 23 -20.34 -7.15 6.26
CA SER A 23 -21.42 -7.83 7.00
C SER A 23 -21.91 -9.15 6.37
N ARG A 24 -21.46 -9.45 5.17
CA ARG A 24 -21.74 -10.67 4.41
C ARG A 24 -20.50 -11.22 3.71
N VAL A 25 -19.37 -11.16 4.41
CA VAL A 25 -18.06 -11.56 3.89
C VAL A 25 -18.02 -13.04 3.45
N ASP A 26 -18.84 -13.89 4.00
CA ASP A 26 -18.99 -15.31 3.66
C ASP A 26 -19.60 -15.56 2.26
N GLU A 27 -20.27 -14.56 1.67
CA GLU A 27 -20.67 -14.63 0.25
C GLU A 27 -19.47 -14.54 -0.70
N TYR A 28 -18.35 -13.97 -0.24
CA TYR A 28 -17.16 -13.68 -1.04
C TYR A 28 -15.99 -14.57 -0.70
N PHE A 29 -15.89 -14.99 0.58
CA PHE A 29 -14.77 -15.76 1.10
C PHE A 29 -15.26 -17.13 1.61
N ASN A 30 -14.49 -18.18 1.37
CA ASN A 30 -14.75 -19.47 1.96
C ASN A 30 -14.30 -19.48 3.43
N LEU A 31 -15.23 -19.19 4.33
CA LEU A 31 -15.04 -19.19 5.78
C LEU A 31 -15.61 -20.44 6.48
N ASN A 32 -16.09 -21.46 5.72
CA ASN A 32 -16.56 -22.75 6.27
C ASN A 32 -15.39 -23.66 6.70
N ARG A 33 -14.47 -23.11 7.50
CA ARG A 33 -13.25 -23.74 8.04
C ARG A 33 -12.80 -22.98 9.26
N LYS A 34 -11.69 -23.36 9.91
CA LYS A 34 -11.08 -22.51 10.95
C LYS A 34 -10.52 -21.24 10.33
N VAL A 35 -10.77 -20.11 10.97
CA VAL A 35 -10.38 -18.77 10.51
C VAL A 35 -9.56 -18.09 11.60
N PHE A 36 -8.32 -17.77 11.30
CA PHE A 36 -7.50 -16.93 12.16
C PHE A 36 -7.59 -15.48 11.66
N ILE A 37 -8.23 -14.60 12.43
CA ILE A 37 -8.44 -13.21 12.08
C ILE A 37 -7.34 -12.39 12.73
N LEU A 38 -6.48 -11.78 11.91
CA LEU A 38 -5.43 -10.85 12.36
C LEU A 38 -5.93 -9.42 12.19
N THR A 39 -5.84 -8.63 13.26
CA THR A 39 -6.14 -7.19 13.26
C THR A 39 -5.16 -6.44 14.16
N ASP A 40 -5.22 -5.11 14.19
CA ASP A 40 -4.45 -4.29 15.13
C ASP A 40 -5.33 -3.44 16.05
N SER A 41 -4.74 -2.90 17.11
CA SER A 41 -5.47 -2.12 18.14
C SER A 41 -5.98 -0.75 17.65
N GLY A 42 -5.61 -0.31 16.46
CA GLY A 42 -6.13 0.90 15.82
C GLY A 42 -7.33 0.67 14.92
N VAL A 43 -7.64 -0.60 14.62
CA VAL A 43 -8.80 -1.00 13.81
C VAL A 43 -10.00 -1.23 14.73
N PRO A 44 -11.18 -0.63 14.46
CA PRO A 44 -12.40 -0.94 15.20
C PRO A 44 -12.66 -2.44 15.22
N ILE A 45 -12.80 -3.00 16.43
CA ILE A 45 -12.89 -4.46 16.64
C ILE A 45 -14.11 -5.08 15.95
N GLU A 46 -15.18 -4.30 15.77
CA GLU A 46 -16.40 -4.71 15.08
C GLU A 46 -16.16 -5.16 13.64
N TYR A 47 -15.08 -4.73 12.99
CA TYR A 47 -14.73 -5.20 11.64
C TYR A 47 -14.23 -6.65 11.67
N ALA A 48 -13.41 -6.99 12.65
CA ALA A 48 -12.97 -8.36 12.87
C ALA A 48 -14.10 -9.25 13.39
N GLU A 49 -14.99 -8.72 14.24
CA GLU A 49 -16.16 -9.43 14.74
C GLU A 49 -17.13 -9.82 13.61
N LYS A 50 -17.39 -8.94 12.64
CA LYS A 50 -18.20 -9.28 11.47
C LYS A 50 -17.64 -10.46 10.68
N VAL A 51 -16.32 -10.53 10.52
CA VAL A 51 -15.67 -11.68 9.86
C VAL A 51 -15.82 -12.94 10.71
N LYS A 52 -15.68 -12.81 12.04
CA LYS A 52 -15.84 -13.92 12.97
C LYS A 52 -17.25 -14.48 12.95
N ASP A 53 -18.27 -13.61 12.96
CA ASP A 53 -19.68 -13.99 12.95
C ASP A 53 -20.09 -14.75 11.69
N CYS A 54 -19.44 -14.46 10.56
CA CYS A 54 -19.62 -15.18 9.30
C CYS A 54 -18.75 -16.46 9.17
N SER A 55 -17.93 -16.77 10.18
CA SER A 55 -17.00 -17.90 10.13
C SER A 55 -17.54 -19.11 10.88
N LYS A 56 -17.20 -20.30 10.41
CA LYS A 56 -17.59 -21.55 11.08
C LYS A 56 -16.97 -21.69 12.49
N GLU A 57 -15.69 -21.38 12.60
CA GLU A 57 -14.89 -21.39 13.82
C GLU A 57 -13.78 -20.35 13.67
N ALA A 58 -13.74 -19.33 14.53
CA ALA A 58 -12.79 -18.26 14.37
C ALA A 58 -12.23 -17.74 15.69
N VAL A 59 -10.98 -17.28 15.64
CA VAL A 59 -10.31 -16.52 16.70
C VAL A 59 -9.84 -15.19 16.15
N ILE A 60 -9.99 -14.13 16.93
CA ILE A 60 -9.43 -12.81 16.64
C ILE A 60 -8.13 -12.66 17.43
N TYR A 61 -7.07 -12.25 16.73
CA TYR A 61 -5.79 -11.92 17.33
C TYR A 61 -5.45 -10.46 17.00
N THR A 62 -5.30 -9.65 18.04
CA THR A 62 -5.03 -8.23 17.91
C THR A 62 -3.58 -7.94 18.24
N ILE A 63 -2.83 -7.37 17.27
CA ILE A 63 -1.47 -6.87 17.49
C ILE A 63 -1.50 -5.38 17.87
N PRO A 64 -0.44 -4.82 18.46
CA PRO A 64 -0.32 -3.37 18.63
C PRO A 64 -0.37 -2.64 17.29
N GLN A 65 -1.02 -1.48 17.27
CA GLN A 65 -1.03 -0.61 16.10
C GLN A 65 0.37 -0.06 15.80
N GLY A 66 0.73 0.09 14.55
CA GLY A 66 1.93 0.76 14.08
C GLY A 66 2.95 -0.14 13.41
N GLU A 67 3.92 0.49 12.77
CA GLU A 67 4.94 -0.18 11.94
C GLU A 67 5.86 -1.11 12.76
N ASP A 68 6.04 -0.88 14.05
CA ASP A 68 6.84 -1.72 14.95
C ASP A 68 6.29 -3.14 15.07
N SER A 69 5.00 -3.34 14.81
CA SER A 69 4.37 -4.65 14.76
C SER A 69 4.79 -5.48 13.54
N LYS A 70 5.36 -4.87 12.51
CA LYS A 70 5.94 -5.59 11.36
C LYS A 70 7.33 -6.13 11.69
N SER A 71 7.44 -7.05 12.63
CA SER A 71 8.71 -7.61 13.09
C SER A 71 8.67 -9.13 13.21
N LEU A 72 9.85 -9.78 13.15
CA LEU A 72 9.97 -11.22 13.36
C LEU A 72 9.50 -11.65 14.76
N LEU A 73 9.66 -10.80 15.77
CA LEU A 73 9.23 -11.08 17.14
C LEU A 73 7.69 -11.16 17.23
N VAL A 74 6.99 -10.18 16.67
CA VAL A 74 5.52 -10.22 16.62
C VAL A 74 5.05 -11.38 15.74
N MET A 75 5.70 -11.62 14.61
CA MET A 75 5.41 -12.76 13.74
C MET A 75 5.51 -14.09 14.50
N GLU A 76 6.58 -14.31 15.28
CA GLU A 76 6.75 -15.54 16.10
C GLU A 76 5.61 -15.69 17.10
N THR A 77 5.21 -14.59 17.74
CA THR A 77 4.12 -14.60 18.73
C THR A 77 2.78 -14.97 18.08
N VAL A 78 2.48 -14.42 16.89
CA VAL A 78 1.26 -14.74 16.15
C VAL A 78 1.29 -16.19 15.66
N LEU A 79 2.43 -16.69 15.15
CA LEU A 79 2.59 -18.09 14.76
C LEU A 79 2.30 -19.06 15.91
N LYS A 80 2.77 -18.76 17.13
CA LYS A 80 2.43 -19.53 18.33
C LYS A 80 0.93 -19.52 18.65
N ALA A 81 0.26 -18.37 18.45
CA ALA A 81 -1.19 -18.29 18.62
C ALA A 81 -1.94 -19.14 17.57
N MET A 82 -1.47 -19.13 16.30
CA MET A 82 -2.02 -19.99 15.26
C MET A 82 -1.86 -21.50 15.58
N LEU A 83 -0.70 -21.88 16.13
CA LEU A 83 -0.47 -23.26 16.63
C LEU A 83 -1.41 -23.62 17.78
N ASN A 84 -1.58 -22.72 18.77
CA ASN A 84 -2.47 -22.94 19.89
C ASN A 84 -3.96 -23.03 19.50
N PHE A 85 -4.34 -22.40 18.37
CA PHE A 85 -5.67 -22.53 17.77
C PHE A 85 -5.80 -23.81 16.95
N ASP A 86 -4.75 -24.63 16.87
CA ASP A 86 -4.70 -25.90 16.15
C ASP A 86 -5.07 -25.75 14.66
N MET A 87 -4.48 -24.74 14.00
CA MET A 87 -4.66 -24.51 12.57
C MET A 87 -3.95 -25.54 11.71
N SER A 88 -4.64 -26.00 10.69
CA SER A 88 -4.14 -26.90 9.66
C SER A 88 -3.86 -26.17 8.34
N ARG A 89 -3.28 -26.87 7.36
CA ARG A 89 -3.08 -26.34 6.01
C ARG A 89 -4.37 -25.99 5.25
N LYS A 90 -5.51 -26.52 5.69
CA LYS A 90 -6.84 -26.30 5.07
C LYS A 90 -7.52 -25.05 5.62
N ASP A 91 -7.01 -24.49 6.69
CA ASP A 91 -7.56 -23.34 7.37
C ASP A 91 -7.06 -22.04 6.72
N VAL A 92 -7.57 -20.91 7.15
CA VAL A 92 -7.33 -19.63 6.51
C VAL A 92 -6.98 -18.52 7.51
N LEU A 93 -6.10 -17.62 7.10
CA LEU A 93 -5.86 -16.36 7.76
C LEU A 93 -6.66 -15.26 7.06
N VAL A 94 -7.38 -14.42 7.82
CA VAL A 94 -8.03 -13.21 7.32
C VAL A 94 -7.36 -12.01 7.97
N ALA A 95 -6.71 -11.17 7.16
CA ALA A 95 -6.07 -9.94 7.60
C ALA A 95 -7.09 -8.79 7.51
N VAL A 96 -7.52 -8.25 8.65
CA VAL A 96 -8.49 -7.15 8.74
C VAL A 96 -7.76 -5.91 9.26
N GLY A 97 -7.33 -5.01 8.38
CA GLY A 97 -6.56 -3.85 8.81
C GLY A 97 -5.88 -3.06 7.70
N GLY A 98 -4.97 -2.21 8.08
CA GLY A 98 -4.11 -1.44 7.18
C GLY A 98 -2.97 -2.27 6.57
N GLY A 99 -2.00 -1.59 5.93
CA GLY A 99 -0.86 -2.23 5.29
C GLY A 99 -0.02 -3.09 6.23
N VAL A 100 0.15 -2.67 7.48
CA VAL A 100 0.88 -3.44 8.51
C VAL A 100 0.24 -4.82 8.71
N VAL A 101 -1.07 -4.86 8.90
CA VAL A 101 -1.82 -6.11 9.11
C VAL A 101 -1.83 -6.97 7.86
N GLY A 102 -2.01 -6.36 6.68
CA GLY A 102 -1.99 -7.08 5.40
C GLY A 102 -0.64 -7.71 5.09
N ASP A 103 0.46 -6.96 5.26
CA ASP A 103 1.83 -7.44 5.01
C ASP A 103 2.25 -8.54 6.00
N LEU A 104 2.02 -8.33 7.29
CA LEU A 104 2.31 -9.32 8.32
C LEU A 104 1.44 -10.57 8.13
N GLY A 105 0.13 -10.39 7.93
CA GLY A 105 -0.81 -11.50 7.75
C GLY A 105 -0.51 -12.34 6.51
N GLY A 106 -0.20 -11.69 5.40
CA GLY A 106 0.22 -12.38 4.18
C GLY A 106 1.55 -13.13 4.35
N PHE A 107 2.52 -12.57 5.09
CA PHE A 107 3.80 -13.26 5.34
C PHE A 107 3.65 -14.39 6.35
N LEU A 108 2.81 -14.26 7.37
CA LEU A 108 2.40 -15.36 8.24
C LEU A 108 1.79 -16.50 7.41
N ALA A 109 0.85 -16.19 6.54
CA ALA A 109 0.22 -17.18 5.68
C ALA A 109 1.20 -17.83 4.71
N ALA A 110 2.17 -17.10 4.18
CA ALA A 110 3.21 -17.63 3.30
C ALA A 110 4.12 -18.64 3.99
N THR A 111 4.37 -18.46 5.29
CA THR A 111 5.36 -19.25 6.04
C THR A 111 4.76 -20.35 6.90
N TYR A 112 3.56 -20.13 7.47
CA TYR A 112 2.89 -21.12 8.30
C TYR A 112 2.64 -22.39 7.50
N MET A 113 3.11 -23.53 8.00
CA MET A 113 3.03 -24.85 7.32
C MET A 113 3.49 -24.86 5.85
N ARG A 114 4.40 -23.96 5.45
CA ARG A 114 4.90 -23.74 4.07
C ARG A 114 3.86 -23.16 3.12
N GLY A 115 2.88 -22.45 3.65
CA GLY A 115 1.84 -21.75 2.91
C GLY A 115 0.43 -22.24 3.24
N ILE A 116 -0.41 -21.30 3.63
CA ILE A 116 -1.85 -21.48 3.80
C ILE A 116 -2.59 -20.38 3.01
N ASP A 117 -3.88 -20.57 2.80
CA ASP A 117 -4.73 -19.53 2.20
C ASP A 117 -4.80 -18.29 3.11
N PHE A 118 -4.87 -17.10 2.49
CA PHE A 118 -5.27 -15.90 3.22
C PHE A 118 -6.19 -15.00 2.40
N TYR A 119 -6.99 -14.23 3.10
CA TYR A 119 -7.84 -13.17 2.56
C TYR A 119 -7.42 -11.83 3.15
N ASN A 120 -7.59 -10.75 2.37
CA ASN A 120 -7.28 -9.40 2.80
C ASN A 120 -8.55 -8.54 2.85
N VAL A 121 -8.77 -7.91 3.99
CA VAL A 121 -9.86 -6.94 4.25
C VAL A 121 -9.21 -5.61 4.64
N PRO A 122 -8.82 -4.79 3.65
CA PRO A 122 -8.13 -3.53 3.90
C PRO A 122 -9.08 -2.48 4.50
N THR A 123 -8.65 -1.85 5.60
CA THR A 123 -9.44 -0.84 6.33
C THR A 123 -8.86 0.58 6.26
N THR A 124 -7.75 0.78 5.57
CA THR A 124 -7.19 2.11 5.28
C THR A 124 -7.25 2.42 3.79
N LEU A 125 -7.36 3.70 3.42
CA LEU A 125 -7.41 4.08 2.01
C LEU A 125 -6.15 3.63 1.26
N LEU A 126 -4.97 3.78 1.87
CA LEU A 126 -3.71 3.29 1.30
C LEU A 126 -3.78 1.80 0.94
N SER A 127 -4.30 0.98 1.86
CA SER A 127 -4.46 -0.45 1.60
C SER A 127 -5.53 -0.73 0.55
N GLN A 128 -6.62 0.02 0.53
CA GLN A 128 -7.71 -0.16 -0.42
C GLN A 128 -7.31 0.16 -1.86
N VAL A 129 -6.47 1.18 -2.06
CA VAL A 129 -6.02 1.57 -3.40
C VAL A 129 -4.74 0.88 -3.84
N ASP A 130 -3.92 0.37 -2.88
CA ASP A 130 -2.59 -0.13 -3.21
C ASP A 130 -2.23 -1.42 -2.47
N SER A 131 -1.81 -1.39 -1.19
CA SER A 131 -1.03 -2.48 -0.57
C SER A 131 -1.77 -3.82 -0.46
N SER A 132 -3.11 -3.87 -0.52
CA SER A 132 -3.89 -5.11 -0.39
C SER A 132 -3.77 -6.09 -1.55
N ILE A 133 -3.25 -5.66 -2.72
CA ILE A 133 -3.11 -6.49 -3.91
C ILE A 133 -1.65 -6.53 -4.40
N GLY A 134 -1.31 -7.58 -5.18
CA GLY A 134 0.03 -7.72 -5.76
C GLY A 134 1.01 -8.57 -4.96
N GLY A 135 0.55 -9.14 -3.84
CA GLY A 135 1.21 -10.25 -3.14
C GLY A 135 2.53 -9.92 -2.44
N LYS A 136 2.96 -8.67 -2.37
CA LYS A 136 4.12 -8.28 -1.55
C LYS A 136 3.73 -8.38 -0.09
N THR A 137 4.38 -9.26 0.66
CA THR A 137 4.16 -9.46 2.10
C THR A 137 5.49 -9.51 2.80
N ALA A 138 5.65 -8.79 3.91
CA ALA A 138 6.95 -8.66 4.56
C ALA A 138 6.87 -8.16 6.00
N VAL A 139 8.01 -8.31 6.69
CA VAL A 139 8.31 -7.68 7.96
C VAL A 139 9.65 -6.94 7.89
N ASN A 140 9.88 -6.08 8.87
CA ASN A 140 11.09 -5.28 9.01
C ASN A 140 12.16 -6.06 9.78
N LEU A 141 13.43 -5.79 9.50
CA LEU A 141 14.55 -6.37 10.23
C LEU A 141 15.73 -5.39 10.25
N GLY A 142 16.32 -5.17 11.42
CA GLY A 142 17.52 -4.35 11.59
C GLY A 142 17.33 -2.89 11.15
N GLY A 143 16.16 -2.32 11.34
CA GLY A 143 15.83 -0.95 10.91
C GLY A 143 15.49 -0.82 9.41
N ILE A 144 15.56 -1.90 8.64
CA ILE A 144 15.26 -1.89 7.21
C ILE A 144 13.83 -2.39 6.99
N LYS A 145 12.99 -1.54 6.37
CA LYS A 145 11.59 -1.87 6.08
C LYS A 145 11.48 -2.96 5.01
N ASN A 146 10.51 -3.88 5.18
CA ASN A 146 10.09 -4.87 4.20
C ASN A 146 11.21 -5.76 3.64
N ILE A 147 12.28 -6.00 4.41
CA ILE A 147 13.46 -6.72 3.94
C ILE A 147 13.29 -8.24 3.98
N VAL A 148 12.45 -8.75 4.88
CA VAL A 148 12.17 -10.17 5.03
C VAL A 148 10.73 -10.43 4.63
N GLY A 149 10.51 -11.15 3.53
CA GLY A 149 9.15 -11.35 3.02
C GLY A 149 9.04 -12.38 1.90
N ALA A 150 7.84 -12.47 1.36
CA ALA A 150 7.51 -13.37 0.27
C ALA A 150 6.51 -12.73 -0.69
N PHE A 151 6.51 -13.17 -1.95
CA PHE A 151 5.39 -12.94 -2.85
C PHE A 151 4.32 -14.00 -2.59
N HIS A 152 3.27 -13.64 -1.86
CA HIS A 152 2.15 -14.52 -1.53
C HIS A 152 0.82 -13.84 -1.85
N GLN A 153 0.13 -14.31 -2.89
CA GLN A 153 -1.12 -13.70 -3.35
C GLN A 153 -2.28 -14.11 -2.44
N PRO A 154 -3.19 -13.18 -2.09
CA PRO A 154 -4.41 -13.53 -1.37
C PRO A 154 -5.33 -14.41 -2.24
N LYS A 155 -6.20 -15.17 -1.62
CA LYS A 155 -7.30 -15.91 -2.28
C LYS A 155 -8.47 -15.00 -2.65
N GLY A 156 -8.53 -13.81 -2.08
CA GLY A 156 -9.50 -12.77 -2.34
C GLY A 156 -9.22 -11.54 -1.51
N VAL A 157 -9.70 -10.40 -2.02
CA VAL A 157 -9.63 -9.11 -1.33
C VAL A 157 -11.04 -8.54 -1.26
N LEU A 158 -11.48 -8.11 -0.08
CA LEU A 158 -12.78 -7.48 0.12
C LEU A 158 -12.58 -6.07 0.64
N ILE A 159 -12.90 -5.10 -0.19
CA ILE A 159 -12.76 -3.68 0.06
C ILE A 159 -14.15 -3.11 0.38
N ASP A 160 -14.41 -2.95 1.67
CA ASP A 160 -15.60 -2.26 2.15
C ASP A 160 -15.28 -0.80 2.39
N THR A 161 -15.85 0.09 1.57
CA THR A 161 -15.59 1.54 1.68
C THR A 161 -16.12 2.13 2.98
N ASP A 162 -17.07 1.48 3.66
CA ASP A 162 -17.59 1.93 4.94
C ASP A 162 -16.56 1.90 6.06
N THR A 163 -15.51 1.07 5.93
CA THR A 163 -14.41 1.02 6.91
C THR A 163 -13.62 2.34 6.97
N LEU A 164 -13.67 3.15 5.91
CA LEU A 164 -12.99 4.45 5.87
C LEU A 164 -13.72 5.53 6.68
N LYS A 165 -14.99 5.33 7.06
CA LYS A 165 -15.74 6.29 7.87
C LYS A 165 -15.15 6.50 9.26
N THR A 166 -14.44 5.52 9.78
CA THR A 166 -13.77 5.58 11.08
C THR A 166 -12.29 5.95 10.98
N LEU A 167 -11.75 6.06 9.75
CA LEU A 167 -10.35 6.35 9.53
C LEU A 167 -10.05 7.84 9.78
N PRO A 168 -8.99 8.19 10.54
CA PRO A 168 -8.57 9.56 10.74
C PRO A 168 -8.30 10.29 9.40
N LYS A 169 -8.71 11.55 9.31
CA LYS A 169 -8.57 12.35 8.08
C LYS A 169 -7.15 12.40 7.53
N ARG A 170 -6.13 12.47 8.40
CA ARG A 170 -4.72 12.46 8.00
C ARG A 170 -4.32 11.14 7.33
N GLN A 171 -4.88 10.01 7.76
CA GLN A 171 -4.65 8.72 7.11
C GLN A 171 -5.39 8.60 5.77
N ILE A 172 -6.57 9.22 5.63
CA ILE A 172 -7.26 9.32 4.33
C ILE A 172 -6.41 10.16 3.38
N ALA A 173 -5.91 11.32 3.83
CA ALA A 173 -5.00 12.16 3.05
C ALA A 173 -3.75 11.38 2.62
N ALA A 174 -3.08 10.71 3.54
CA ALA A 174 -1.90 9.90 3.23
C ALA A 174 -2.20 8.80 2.20
N GLY A 175 -3.32 8.07 2.36
CA GLY A 175 -3.73 7.04 1.39
C GLY A 175 -4.07 7.62 0.01
N SER A 176 -4.57 8.87 -0.05
CA SER A 176 -4.90 9.53 -1.32
C SER A 176 -3.68 9.81 -2.21
N ALA A 177 -2.49 9.93 -1.62
CA ALA A 177 -1.24 10.11 -2.37
C ALA A 177 -1.01 8.96 -3.36
N GLU A 178 -1.35 7.73 -2.99
CA GLU A 178 -1.22 6.56 -3.87
C GLU A 178 -2.21 6.60 -5.05
N ALA A 179 -3.44 7.05 -4.82
CA ALA A 179 -4.40 7.23 -5.91
C ALA A 179 -3.94 8.35 -6.87
N VAL A 180 -3.42 9.46 -6.34
CA VAL A 180 -2.83 10.55 -7.14
C VAL A 180 -1.61 10.07 -7.92
N LYS A 181 -0.73 9.27 -7.31
CA LYS A 181 0.43 8.66 -7.96
C LYS A 181 0.00 7.84 -9.19
N MET A 182 -0.97 6.97 -9.03
CA MET A 182 -1.47 6.12 -10.13
C MET A 182 -2.15 6.95 -11.21
N ALA A 183 -2.90 7.98 -10.84
CA ALA A 183 -3.53 8.90 -11.77
C ALA A 183 -2.50 9.64 -12.62
N LEU A 184 -1.46 10.20 -11.99
CA LEU A 184 -0.40 10.94 -12.66
C LEU A 184 0.38 10.09 -13.66
N THR A 185 0.66 8.84 -13.34
CA THR A 185 1.44 7.95 -14.22
C THR A 185 0.61 7.31 -15.31
N SER A 186 -0.71 7.12 -15.13
CA SER A 186 -1.45 6.17 -15.95
C SER A 186 -2.88 6.55 -16.31
N ASP A 187 -3.50 7.55 -15.64
CA ASP A 187 -4.93 7.85 -15.83
C ASP A 187 -5.23 9.35 -15.64
N LYS A 188 -5.17 10.09 -16.75
CA LYS A 188 -5.44 11.53 -16.76
C LYS A 188 -6.84 11.89 -16.25
N GLU A 189 -7.86 11.12 -16.61
CA GLU A 189 -9.24 11.41 -16.19
C GLU A 189 -9.42 11.18 -14.68
N LEU A 190 -8.73 10.17 -14.09
CA LEU A 190 -8.71 9.97 -12.66
C LEU A 190 -8.06 11.17 -11.95
N PHE A 191 -6.97 11.71 -12.52
CA PHE A 191 -6.35 12.91 -11.99
C PHE A 191 -7.31 14.10 -12.02
N GLU A 192 -7.97 14.34 -13.16
CA GLU A 192 -8.94 15.41 -13.34
C GLU A 192 -10.17 15.26 -12.42
N LEU A 193 -10.64 14.05 -12.18
CA LEU A 193 -11.69 13.76 -11.19
C LEU A 193 -11.26 14.20 -9.79
N ILE A 194 -10.05 13.79 -9.35
CA ILE A 194 -9.52 14.15 -8.02
C ILE A 194 -9.25 15.68 -7.95
N GLU A 195 -8.69 16.27 -9.00
CA GLU A 195 -8.42 17.70 -9.08
C GLU A 195 -9.69 18.54 -8.94
N ASN A 196 -10.76 18.18 -9.64
CA ASN A 196 -12.01 18.93 -9.63
C ASN A 196 -12.84 18.70 -8.36
N CYS A 197 -13.00 17.44 -7.95
CA CYS A 197 -13.94 17.04 -6.91
C CYS A 197 -13.28 16.76 -5.55
N GLY A 198 -11.96 16.54 -5.50
CA GLY A 198 -11.32 15.92 -4.34
C GLY A 198 -11.71 14.44 -4.20
N ILE A 199 -11.48 13.88 -3.01
CA ILE A 199 -11.96 12.54 -2.64
C ILE A 199 -13.13 12.71 -1.66
N THR A 200 -14.30 12.26 -2.07
CA THR A 200 -15.57 12.40 -1.35
C THR A 200 -16.29 11.04 -1.31
N GLU A 201 -17.26 10.89 -0.45
CA GLU A 201 -18.08 9.67 -0.39
C GLU A 201 -18.70 9.31 -1.76
N ASN A 202 -19.04 10.32 -2.58
CA ASN A 202 -19.71 10.08 -3.86
C ASN A 202 -18.79 9.54 -4.96
N ASN A 203 -17.47 9.79 -4.89
CA ASN A 203 -16.49 9.35 -5.90
C ASN A 203 -15.45 8.36 -5.37
N LEU A 204 -15.49 8.04 -4.08
CA LEU A 204 -14.51 7.19 -3.41
C LEU A 204 -14.41 5.80 -4.04
N GLU A 205 -15.55 5.13 -4.26
CA GLU A 205 -15.58 3.79 -4.87
C GLU A 205 -15.00 3.82 -6.30
N GLU A 206 -15.30 4.85 -7.09
CA GLU A 206 -14.75 5.03 -8.43
C GLU A 206 -13.23 5.21 -8.39
N ILE A 207 -12.72 6.07 -7.49
CA ILE A 207 -11.29 6.32 -7.33
C ILE A 207 -10.55 5.04 -6.94
N ILE A 208 -11.09 4.28 -5.96
CA ILE A 208 -10.51 3.00 -5.54
C ILE A 208 -10.47 2.02 -6.71
N VAL A 209 -11.58 1.84 -7.42
CA VAL A 209 -11.67 0.92 -8.55
C VAL A 209 -10.69 1.29 -9.67
N ARG A 210 -10.56 2.58 -10.01
CA ARG A 210 -9.63 3.05 -11.05
C ARG A 210 -8.18 2.84 -10.63
N ALA A 211 -7.81 3.17 -9.39
CA ALA A 211 -6.47 2.92 -8.85
C ALA A 211 -6.13 1.42 -8.88
N LEU A 212 -7.05 0.56 -8.43
CA LEU A 212 -6.88 -0.88 -8.47
C LEU A 212 -6.76 -1.44 -9.89
N LYS A 213 -7.47 -0.91 -10.88
CA LYS A 213 -7.33 -1.32 -12.29
C LYS A 213 -5.93 -1.04 -12.82
N ILE A 214 -5.35 0.12 -12.49
CA ILE A 214 -3.98 0.48 -12.87
C ILE A 214 -3.00 -0.49 -12.21
N LYS A 215 -3.08 -0.66 -10.88
CA LYS A 215 -2.19 -1.56 -10.16
C LYS A 215 -2.33 -3.01 -10.62
N LYS A 216 -3.56 -3.49 -10.81
CA LYS A 216 -3.86 -4.82 -11.36
C LYS A 216 -3.14 -5.04 -12.69
N PHE A 217 -3.32 -4.14 -13.65
CA PHE A 217 -2.67 -4.22 -14.96
C PHE A 217 -1.15 -4.34 -14.83
N VAL A 218 -0.55 -3.52 -13.98
CA VAL A 218 0.90 -3.51 -13.76
C VAL A 218 1.38 -4.84 -13.13
N VAL A 219 0.66 -5.33 -12.11
CA VAL A 219 1.00 -6.59 -11.41
C VAL A 219 0.85 -7.80 -12.33
N GLU A 220 -0.20 -7.86 -13.15
CA GLU A 220 -0.41 -8.94 -14.12
C GLU A 220 0.69 -9.01 -15.18
N LYS A 221 1.27 -7.88 -15.54
CA LYS A 221 2.39 -7.80 -16.50
C LYS A 221 3.74 -8.05 -15.86
N ASP A 222 3.88 -7.72 -14.57
CA ASP A 222 5.16 -7.81 -13.86
C ASP A 222 4.94 -8.08 -12.36
N GLU A 223 4.60 -9.32 -12.02
CA GLU A 223 4.32 -9.71 -10.63
C GLU A 223 5.52 -9.45 -9.70
N LYS A 224 6.75 -9.66 -10.17
CA LYS A 224 7.98 -9.64 -9.35
C LYS A 224 8.78 -8.34 -9.41
N GLU A 225 8.25 -7.30 -10.09
CA GLU A 225 8.90 -5.99 -10.19
C GLU A 225 10.26 -5.99 -10.90
N ASN A 226 10.33 -6.71 -12.00
CA ASN A 226 11.55 -6.76 -12.82
C ASN A 226 11.61 -5.61 -13.86
N GLY A 227 10.48 -4.96 -14.17
CA GLY A 227 10.39 -3.94 -15.22
C GLY A 227 9.23 -2.98 -15.02
N LEU A 228 8.07 -3.25 -15.62
CA LEU A 228 6.92 -2.35 -15.65
C LEU A 228 6.44 -1.92 -14.26
N ARG A 229 6.48 -2.81 -13.27
CA ARG A 229 6.00 -2.52 -11.90
C ARG A 229 6.78 -1.39 -11.23
N LYS A 230 7.95 -1.02 -11.75
CA LYS A 230 8.73 0.14 -11.27
C LYS A 230 7.95 1.46 -11.37
N ILE A 231 6.97 1.58 -12.28
CA ILE A 231 6.15 2.80 -12.41
C ILE A 231 5.41 3.14 -11.10
N LEU A 232 5.08 2.13 -10.30
CA LEU A 232 4.45 2.32 -8.99
C LEU A 232 5.38 2.98 -7.96
N ASN A 233 6.67 3.13 -8.30
CA ASN A 233 7.65 3.85 -7.48
C ASN A 233 7.74 5.35 -7.79
N PHE A 234 6.83 5.93 -8.58
CA PHE A 234 6.77 7.38 -8.77
C PHE A 234 6.66 8.10 -7.42
N GLY A 235 7.53 9.06 -7.17
CA GLY A 235 7.64 9.76 -5.88
C GLY A 235 8.34 8.97 -4.77
N HIS A 236 8.48 7.64 -4.88
CA HIS A 236 9.00 6.79 -3.80
C HIS A 236 10.50 6.89 -3.62
N THR A 237 11.27 7.15 -4.67
CA THR A 237 12.73 7.21 -4.57
C THR A 237 13.16 8.26 -3.56
N LEU A 238 12.69 9.50 -3.69
CA LEU A 238 12.95 10.55 -2.70
C LEU A 238 12.06 10.38 -1.47
N GLY A 239 10.80 9.98 -1.65
CA GLY A 239 9.84 9.78 -0.56
C GLY A 239 10.34 8.84 0.52
N HIS A 240 10.96 7.70 0.17
CA HIS A 240 11.57 6.79 1.14
C HIS A 240 12.77 7.41 1.86
N GLY A 241 13.56 8.26 1.19
CA GLY A 241 14.63 9.01 1.84
C GLY A 241 14.09 9.97 2.89
N ILE A 242 13.02 10.72 2.57
CA ILE A 242 12.33 11.61 3.52
C ILE A 242 11.71 10.79 4.67
N GLU A 243 11.07 9.67 4.38
CA GLU A 243 10.47 8.78 5.38
C GLU A 243 11.51 8.25 6.37
N ALA A 244 12.68 7.87 5.88
CA ALA A 244 13.79 7.39 6.70
C ALA A 244 14.42 8.51 7.55
N GLU A 245 14.56 9.71 7.02
CA GLU A 245 15.07 10.88 7.74
C GLU A 245 14.09 11.34 8.82
N LYS A 246 12.77 11.31 8.55
CA LYS A 246 11.73 11.79 9.46
C LYS A 246 11.15 10.74 10.41
N LEU A 247 11.62 9.53 10.42
CA LEU A 247 11.35 8.44 11.39
C LEU A 247 9.99 8.53 12.10
N GLY A 248 8.89 8.46 11.35
CA GLY A 248 7.52 8.39 11.90
C GLY A 248 6.82 9.74 12.15
N GLU A 249 7.46 10.88 11.89
CA GLU A 249 6.80 12.19 11.92
C GLU A 249 5.77 12.33 10.79
N LEU A 250 6.11 11.79 9.61
CA LEU A 250 5.28 11.76 8.42
C LEU A 250 4.79 10.34 8.11
N TYR A 251 3.56 10.24 7.61
CA TYR A 251 3.07 9.01 7.03
C TYR A 251 3.72 8.75 5.66
N HIS A 252 3.82 7.48 5.27
CA HIS A 252 4.37 7.06 3.98
C HIS A 252 3.82 7.88 2.80
N GLY A 253 2.49 8.01 2.67
CA GLY A 253 1.88 8.77 1.58
C GLY A 253 2.19 10.27 1.61
N GLU A 254 2.45 10.86 2.77
CA GLU A 254 2.92 12.25 2.89
C GLU A 254 4.34 12.39 2.33
N CYS A 255 5.21 11.42 2.59
CA CYS A 255 6.56 11.37 2.04
C CYS A 255 6.54 11.15 0.52
N VAL A 256 5.69 10.26 0.03
CA VAL A 256 5.49 10.02 -1.41
C VAL A 256 4.95 11.27 -2.11
N ALA A 257 4.01 11.99 -1.49
CA ALA A 257 3.47 13.26 -2.02
C ALA A 257 4.58 14.30 -2.23
N LEU A 258 5.45 14.48 -1.23
CA LEU A 258 6.62 15.34 -1.35
C LEU A 258 7.57 14.87 -2.47
N GLY A 259 7.86 13.57 -2.52
CA GLY A 259 8.74 13.02 -3.56
C GLY A 259 8.19 13.17 -4.99
N MET A 260 6.86 13.13 -5.18
CA MET A 260 6.24 13.32 -6.49
C MET A 260 6.45 14.74 -7.03
N LEU A 261 6.48 15.76 -6.18
CA LEU A 261 6.66 17.17 -6.58
C LEU A 261 7.98 17.41 -7.32
N TYR A 262 9.02 16.64 -7.00
CA TYR A 262 10.34 16.80 -7.63
C TYR A 262 10.52 15.94 -8.89
N MET A 263 9.63 14.98 -9.12
CA MET A 263 9.75 13.98 -10.20
C MET A 263 8.73 14.20 -11.33
N CYS A 264 8.28 15.43 -11.57
CA CYS A 264 7.35 15.77 -12.66
C CYS A 264 7.74 17.08 -13.37
N ALA A 265 7.17 17.33 -14.54
CA ALA A 265 7.37 18.59 -15.27
C ALA A 265 6.77 19.79 -14.51
N PRO A 266 7.26 21.02 -14.71
CA PRO A 266 6.78 22.21 -13.98
C PRO A 266 5.27 22.42 -14.08
N GLU A 267 4.67 22.20 -15.24
CA GLU A 267 3.23 22.36 -15.48
C GLU A 267 2.42 21.30 -14.68
N VAL A 268 2.95 20.08 -14.58
CA VAL A 268 2.36 19.01 -13.75
C VAL A 268 2.51 19.35 -12.28
N GLN A 269 3.68 19.85 -11.86
CA GLN A 269 3.97 20.23 -10.48
C GLN A 269 2.98 21.29 -9.94
N ILE A 270 2.66 22.29 -10.75
CA ILE A 270 1.69 23.35 -10.36
C ILE A 270 0.33 22.72 -10.04
N ARG A 271 -0.19 21.87 -10.93
CA ARG A 271 -1.47 21.20 -10.74
C ARG A 271 -1.42 20.21 -9.57
N LEU A 272 -0.36 19.42 -9.50
CA LEU A 272 -0.13 18.47 -8.41
C LEU A 272 -0.11 19.18 -7.05
N THR A 273 0.62 20.30 -6.93
CA THR A 273 0.67 21.09 -5.70
C THR A 273 -0.73 21.52 -5.25
N SER A 274 -1.57 21.98 -6.19
CA SER A 274 -2.96 22.35 -5.89
C SER A 274 -3.79 21.16 -5.39
N VAL A 275 -3.66 20.01 -6.05
CA VAL A 275 -4.36 18.77 -5.66
C VAL A 275 -3.92 18.28 -4.28
N LEU A 276 -2.61 18.23 -4.02
CA LEU A 276 -2.08 17.79 -2.72
C LEU A 276 -2.57 18.68 -1.58
N LYS A 277 -2.53 20.01 -1.74
CA LYS A 277 -3.09 20.96 -0.76
C LYS A 277 -4.58 20.71 -0.52
N LYS A 278 -5.36 20.50 -1.57
CA LYS A 278 -6.80 20.21 -1.49
C LYS A 278 -7.08 18.93 -0.70
N LEU A 279 -6.22 17.92 -0.82
CA LEU A 279 -6.32 16.65 -0.12
C LEU A 279 -5.75 16.69 1.31
N GLY A 280 -5.16 17.81 1.73
CA GLY A 280 -4.54 17.94 3.06
C GLY A 280 -3.16 17.29 3.18
N LEU A 281 -2.51 17.05 2.04
CA LEU A 281 -1.13 16.53 1.98
C LEU A 281 -0.10 17.65 2.03
N PRO A 282 1.09 17.42 2.60
CA PRO A 282 2.16 18.41 2.62
C PRO A 282 2.67 18.66 1.20
N VAL A 283 2.95 19.92 0.89
CA VAL A 283 3.58 20.39 -0.36
C VAL A 283 4.88 21.13 -0.09
N ASP A 284 5.12 21.42 1.17
CA ASP A 284 6.31 22.05 1.70
C ASP A 284 6.53 21.48 3.11
N TYR A 285 7.70 20.93 3.37
CA TYR A 285 8.05 20.35 4.64
C TYR A 285 9.57 20.41 4.83
N GLN A 286 10.01 20.84 6.00
CA GLN A 286 11.44 20.93 6.31
C GLN A 286 12.02 19.55 6.61
N TYR A 287 12.97 19.11 5.82
CA TYR A 287 13.76 17.90 6.02
C TYR A 287 15.20 18.13 5.58
N ASP A 288 16.12 17.33 6.12
CA ASP A 288 17.52 17.35 5.73
C ASP A 288 17.68 16.60 4.39
N ILE A 289 17.79 17.36 3.31
CA ILE A 289 17.86 16.81 1.96
C ILE A 289 19.09 15.92 1.75
N ASP A 290 20.24 16.29 2.35
CA ASP A 290 21.46 15.50 2.19
C ASP A 290 21.32 14.14 2.90
N LYS A 291 20.74 14.10 4.09
CA LYS A 291 20.42 12.83 4.76
C LYS A 291 19.40 12.01 3.99
N ALA A 292 18.31 12.63 3.50
CA ALA A 292 17.31 11.92 2.70
C ALA A 292 17.94 11.29 1.45
N LEU A 293 18.86 12.00 0.78
CA LEU A 293 19.60 11.50 -0.36
C LEU A 293 20.62 10.41 -0.01
N GLU A 294 21.23 10.43 1.19
CA GLU A 294 22.07 9.33 1.68
C GLU A 294 21.28 8.03 1.79
N PHE A 295 20.05 8.08 2.34
CA PHE A 295 19.19 6.90 2.41
C PHE A 295 18.81 6.36 1.02
N VAL A 296 18.59 7.24 0.02
CA VAL A 296 18.34 6.83 -1.37
C VAL A 296 19.50 6.02 -1.94
N ILE A 297 20.75 6.42 -1.65
CA ILE A 297 21.96 5.75 -2.17
C ILE A 297 22.13 4.37 -1.56
N HIS A 298 21.77 4.21 -0.29
CA HIS A 298 21.85 2.93 0.43
C HIS A 298 20.66 2.00 0.18
N ASP A 299 19.58 2.49 -0.47
CA ASP A 299 18.46 1.66 -0.88
C ASP A 299 18.87 0.69 -2.01
N LYS A 300 18.29 -0.50 -2.01
CA LYS A 300 18.47 -1.54 -3.06
C LYS A 300 18.16 -1.06 -4.47
N LYS A 301 17.51 0.07 -4.64
CA LYS A 301 17.21 0.70 -5.94
C LYS A 301 18.42 1.34 -6.60
N CYS A 302 19.52 1.59 -5.84
CA CYS A 302 20.77 2.06 -6.37
C CYS A 302 21.66 0.86 -6.73
N GLN A 303 21.54 0.34 -7.95
CA GLN A 303 22.42 -0.72 -8.43
C GLN A 303 23.56 -0.11 -9.25
N ASN A 304 24.79 -0.41 -8.86
CA ASN A 304 26.02 0.09 -9.56
C ASN A 304 26.12 1.62 -9.67
N GLY A 305 25.61 2.38 -8.69
CA GLY A 305 25.68 3.85 -8.70
C GLY A 305 24.66 4.52 -9.62
N VAL A 306 23.65 3.79 -10.08
CA VAL A 306 22.54 4.30 -10.92
C VAL A 306 21.22 4.25 -10.14
N VAL A 307 20.51 5.36 -10.13
CA VAL A 307 19.16 5.50 -9.55
C VAL A 307 18.14 5.46 -10.69
N GLU A 308 17.23 4.50 -10.65
CA GLU A 308 16.09 4.49 -11.57
C GLU A 308 14.95 5.31 -10.96
N ALA A 309 14.70 6.48 -11.51
CA ALA A 309 13.64 7.39 -11.09
C ALA A 309 12.50 7.41 -12.11
N ILE A 310 11.27 7.41 -11.62
CA ILE A 310 10.09 7.61 -12.47
C ILE A 310 9.84 9.12 -12.57
N PHE A 311 9.69 9.61 -13.80
CA PHE A 311 9.42 11.00 -14.09
C PHE A 311 8.09 11.12 -14.84
N VAL A 312 7.27 12.11 -14.49
CA VAL A 312 5.99 12.42 -15.14
C VAL A 312 6.11 13.68 -15.98
N PRO A 313 6.30 13.56 -17.32
CA PRO A 313 6.41 14.71 -18.21
C PRO A 313 5.05 15.38 -18.44
N CYS A 314 3.97 14.60 -18.48
CA CYS A 314 2.60 15.10 -18.52
C CYS A 314 1.66 14.09 -17.84
N ILE A 315 0.50 14.55 -17.39
CA ILE A 315 -0.46 13.75 -16.64
C ILE A 315 -0.94 12.55 -17.48
N GLY A 316 -0.87 11.36 -16.89
CA GLY A 316 -1.22 10.09 -17.53
C GLY A 316 -0.06 9.45 -18.30
N GLN A 317 1.16 10.01 -18.24
CA GLN A 317 2.36 9.49 -18.91
C GLN A 317 3.55 9.48 -17.96
N TYR A 318 4.45 8.54 -18.16
CA TYR A 318 5.68 8.43 -17.37
C TYR A 318 6.89 8.11 -18.23
N GLU A 319 8.05 8.42 -17.72
CA GLU A 319 9.37 8.02 -18.23
C GLU A 319 10.18 7.37 -17.11
N ILE A 320 10.95 6.35 -17.44
CA ILE A 320 11.95 5.79 -16.53
C ILE A 320 13.29 6.44 -16.87
N LYS A 321 13.86 7.18 -15.91
CA LYS A 321 15.16 7.83 -16.06
C LYS A 321 16.20 7.09 -15.23
N SER A 322 17.24 6.62 -15.91
CA SER A 322 18.43 6.08 -15.25
C SER A 322 19.41 7.23 -15.04
N LEU A 323 19.60 7.65 -13.80
CA LEU A 323 20.43 8.78 -13.42
C LEU A 323 21.60 8.28 -12.56
N SER A 324 22.79 8.85 -12.73
CA SER A 324 23.82 8.68 -11.72
C SER A 324 23.35 9.28 -10.38
N VAL A 325 23.92 8.84 -9.28
CA VAL A 325 23.62 9.40 -7.95
C VAL A 325 23.81 10.92 -7.93
N GLU A 326 24.88 11.41 -8.57
CA GLU A 326 25.18 12.84 -8.61
C GLU A 326 24.16 13.63 -9.46
N GLU A 327 23.71 13.07 -10.58
CA GLU A 327 22.64 13.68 -11.39
C GLU A 327 21.32 13.72 -10.65
N PHE A 328 20.98 12.63 -9.93
CA PHE A 328 19.76 12.60 -9.11
C PHE A 328 19.81 13.64 -7.98
N LYS A 329 20.94 13.74 -7.25
CA LYS A 329 21.16 14.75 -6.21
C LYS A 329 21.00 16.16 -6.76
N ARG A 330 21.66 16.45 -7.88
CA ARG A 330 21.58 17.76 -8.54
C ARG A 330 20.14 18.09 -8.94
N LEU A 331 19.44 17.16 -9.58
CA LEU A 331 18.04 17.33 -9.98
C LEU A 331 17.14 17.69 -8.81
N VAL A 332 17.30 17.02 -7.67
CA VAL A 332 16.49 17.27 -6.46
C VAL A 332 16.85 18.65 -5.89
N LYS A 333 18.14 18.99 -5.72
CA LYS A 333 18.59 20.27 -5.14
C LYS A 333 18.21 21.49 -6.01
N GLU A 334 18.31 21.39 -7.32
CA GLU A 334 17.85 22.46 -8.25
C GLU A 334 16.36 22.73 -8.09
N ARG A 335 15.56 21.71 -7.78
CA ARG A 335 14.10 21.83 -7.62
C ARG A 335 13.67 22.22 -6.22
N THR A 336 14.48 22.04 -5.21
CA THR A 336 14.26 22.57 -3.85
C THR A 336 14.68 24.02 -3.70
N GLY A 337 15.43 24.55 -4.68
CA GLY A 337 15.98 25.94 -4.61
C GLY A 337 17.20 26.03 -3.70
N GLU A 338 17.90 24.91 -3.42
CA GLU A 338 19.12 24.88 -2.62
C GLU A 338 20.41 25.08 -3.45
N ILE A 339 20.28 25.24 -4.77
CA ILE A 339 21.36 25.63 -5.71
C ILE A 339 20.89 26.80 -6.55
#